data_210ffa8e98916d94734412be961aec6f
#
_entry.id   210ffa8e98916d94734412be961aec6f
#
_cell.length_a   1.000
_cell.length_b   1.000
_cell.length_c   1.000
_cell.angle_alpha   90.00
_cell.angle_beta   90.00
_cell.angle_gamma   90.00
#
_symmetry.space_group_name_H-M   'P 1'
#
loop_
_entity.id
_entity.type
_entity.pdbx_description
1 polymer ?
#
loop_
_entity_poly.entity_id
_entity_poly.type
_entity_poly.pdbx_seq_one_letter_code
_entity_poly.pdbx_strand_id
1 'polypeptide(L)'
;MEYKEIEPIVKKFSDKSAFWQKDYKSFRACVYKPFSPLNGDILNYGFMAPYLVVFAENDLCESEMIDFAQKSGLAQIAKDFDSSVVFVRPLSLIDGKTCDWDNASGDILSELICNSRIHQYYKDGYVVANNRFTKSLDGYFVRGAIFRLCLFGCGKSADFIAKNYLTHFEGDGLWGRSDLAPAACFLEGLSDVPENCANDIPVVSYKNSDKINDFFAEKCDYFLKKDDVDFVGDFYDFAKKFRRMNGPLQIDKDLEKDGLVIKPHIFTVKTSDDNLGDDKETENHKIGCFAFYNKGLFDEGKKRVPLVLGFHGGGDSCFFFSTMAGWANIAHNNNFLLVTIENHLNSTATEMIEVINELKKIYNIDETKIYSTGFSMGGCKTWDFVQEYPEVFAAVAPMDATFDVGQNVYGQEVVGGINEDVSVPIFYAGGEITPLPELPFQEQKCLDRMAYALKINKATAKYDVKLEDAANWKNKIWGIDGDFTIKTFDNSRNATLTMELFKNNEDKIYNIFASISDQGHDCREHTCQHAWHFMNEFSRVDGKIIGGEKDKIIAKMKL
;
A
#
# COMPACT_ATOMS: atom_id res chain seq x y z
N MET A 1 -21.61 28.35 -1.09
CA MET A 1 -22.50 27.62 -2.00
C MET A 1 -22.48 26.17 -1.53
N GLU A 2 -23.62 25.67 -1.03
CA GLU A 2 -23.72 24.24 -0.71
C GLU A 2 -23.62 23.45 -2.02
N TYR A 3 -22.60 22.62 -2.13
CA TYR A 3 -22.48 21.66 -3.20
C TYR A 3 -23.63 20.64 -3.05
N LYS A 4 -24.65 20.76 -3.88
CA LYS A 4 -25.61 19.67 -4.04
C LYS A 4 -24.88 18.55 -4.76
N GLU A 5 -24.53 17.51 -4.02
CA GLU A 5 -23.94 16.30 -4.56
C GLU A 5 -24.92 15.69 -5.57
N ILE A 6 -24.54 15.69 -6.85
CA ILE A 6 -25.36 15.05 -7.90
C ILE A 6 -25.09 13.56 -7.77
N GLU A 7 -26.12 12.82 -7.35
CA GLU A 7 -26.05 11.36 -7.28
C GLU A 7 -25.74 10.79 -8.67
N PRO A 8 -24.77 9.86 -8.79
CA PRO A 8 -24.43 9.25 -10.06
C PRO A 8 -25.58 8.35 -10.57
N ILE A 9 -25.72 8.28 -11.89
CA ILE A 9 -26.60 7.31 -12.52
C ILE A 9 -25.88 5.97 -12.56
N VAL A 10 -26.39 4.99 -11.82
CA VAL A 10 -25.80 3.65 -11.72
C VAL A 10 -26.68 2.61 -12.41
N LYS A 11 -26.08 1.78 -13.26
CA LYS A 11 -26.71 0.62 -13.89
C LYS A 11 -25.93 -0.64 -13.59
N LYS A 12 -26.63 -1.70 -13.21
CA LYS A 12 -26.06 -3.05 -13.04
C LYS A 12 -26.62 -3.97 -14.12
N PHE A 13 -25.75 -4.78 -14.70
CA PHE A 13 -26.10 -5.71 -15.77
C PHE A 13 -26.22 -7.15 -15.25
N SER A 14 -26.88 -8.00 -16.04
CA SER A 14 -27.10 -9.40 -15.70
C SER A 14 -25.82 -10.23 -15.59
N ASP A 15 -24.75 -9.81 -16.26
CA ASP A 15 -23.40 -10.40 -16.20
C ASP A 15 -22.58 -9.92 -14.99
N LYS A 16 -23.23 -9.20 -14.05
CA LYS A 16 -22.62 -8.58 -12.86
C LYS A 16 -21.64 -7.44 -13.16
N SER A 17 -21.52 -6.99 -14.41
CA SER A 17 -20.84 -5.74 -14.72
C SER A 17 -21.70 -4.54 -14.32
N ALA A 18 -21.08 -3.37 -14.23
CA ALA A 18 -21.76 -2.15 -13.87
C ALA A 18 -21.26 -0.96 -14.70
N PHE A 19 -22.13 0.00 -14.87
CA PHE A 19 -21.81 1.27 -15.52
C PHE A 19 -22.39 2.41 -14.69
N TRP A 20 -21.66 3.51 -14.57
CA TRP A 20 -22.16 4.72 -13.96
C TRP A 20 -21.64 5.97 -14.64
N GLN A 21 -22.37 7.09 -14.49
CA GLN A 21 -22.05 8.37 -15.08
C GLN A 21 -22.24 9.48 -14.06
N LYS A 22 -21.32 10.44 -14.04
CA LYS A 22 -21.44 11.66 -13.24
C LYS A 22 -20.93 12.85 -14.03
N ASP A 23 -21.69 13.96 -13.99
CA ASP A 23 -21.26 15.25 -14.50
C ASP A 23 -20.60 16.05 -13.36
N TYR A 24 -19.39 16.49 -13.62
CA TYR A 24 -18.64 17.42 -12.80
C TYR A 24 -18.80 18.85 -13.34
N LYS A 25 -18.14 19.81 -12.73
CA LYS A 25 -18.27 21.22 -13.14
C LYS A 25 -17.89 21.49 -14.61
N SER A 26 -16.85 20.84 -15.11
CA SER A 26 -16.27 21.09 -16.43
C SER A 26 -16.21 19.86 -17.34
N PHE A 27 -16.45 18.67 -16.79
CA PHE A 27 -16.34 17.42 -17.53
C PHE A 27 -17.37 16.37 -17.08
N ARG A 28 -17.50 15.33 -17.88
CA ARG A 28 -18.27 14.11 -17.55
C ARG A 28 -17.32 12.95 -17.37
N ALA A 29 -17.54 12.18 -16.33
CA ALA A 29 -16.92 10.87 -16.16
C ALA A 29 -17.96 9.76 -16.30
N CYS A 30 -17.62 8.72 -17.07
CA CYS A 30 -18.38 7.49 -17.19
C CYS A 30 -17.46 6.33 -16.82
N VAL A 31 -17.96 5.38 -16.06
CA VAL A 31 -17.16 4.27 -15.56
C VAL A 31 -17.82 2.95 -15.94
N TYR A 32 -17.08 2.12 -16.64
CA TYR A 32 -17.44 0.74 -16.89
C TYR A 32 -16.62 -0.19 -16.00
N LYS A 33 -17.30 -0.95 -15.14
CA LYS A 33 -16.67 -1.97 -14.31
C LYS A 33 -17.09 -3.35 -14.80
N PRO A 34 -16.24 -4.08 -15.53
CA PRO A 34 -16.53 -5.47 -15.88
C PRO A 34 -16.58 -6.34 -14.62
N PHE A 35 -17.31 -7.43 -14.67
CA PHE A 35 -17.23 -8.43 -13.61
C PHE A 35 -15.84 -9.06 -13.58
N SER A 36 -15.23 -9.05 -12.40
CA SER A 36 -13.95 -9.73 -12.15
C SER A 36 -14.15 -10.95 -11.24
N PRO A 37 -13.54 -12.09 -11.53
CA PRO A 37 -13.55 -13.24 -10.62
C PRO A 37 -12.76 -12.96 -9.32
N LEU A 38 -11.93 -11.89 -9.31
CA LEU A 38 -11.19 -11.42 -8.13
C LEU A 38 -12.07 -10.59 -7.20
N ASN A 39 -13.29 -10.23 -7.62
CA ASN A 39 -14.23 -9.49 -6.79
C ASN A 39 -14.77 -10.41 -5.68
N GLY A 40 -14.06 -10.44 -4.55
CA GLY A 40 -14.42 -11.24 -3.39
C GLY A 40 -14.85 -10.39 -2.20
N ASP A 41 -15.64 -10.97 -1.28
CA ASP A 41 -16.16 -10.28 -0.10
C ASP A 41 -15.07 -9.99 0.96
N ILE A 42 -13.92 -10.67 0.90
CA ILE A 42 -12.92 -10.67 1.98
C ILE A 42 -11.54 -10.27 1.47
N LEU A 43 -11.18 -10.57 0.21
CA LEU A 43 -9.88 -10.27 -0.37
C LEU A 43 -9.99 -9.05 -1.29
N ASN A 44 -9.15 -8.04 -1.05
CA ASN A 44 -9.15 -6.81 -1.83
C ASN A 44 -7.97 -6.76 -2.80
N TYR A 45 -8.26 -6.87 -4.08
CA TYR A 45 -7.27 -6.73 -5.17
C TYR A 45 -7.18 -5.31 -5.72
N GLY A 46 -8.09 -4.42 -5.30
CA GLY A 46 -8.29 -3.10 -5.93
C GLY A 46 -7.08 -2.17 -5.82
N PHE A 47 -6.26 -2.32 -4.78
CA PHE A 47 -5.07 -1.49 -4.59
C PHE A 47 -3.91 -1.83 -5.56
N MET A 48 -3.92 -3.01 -6.16
CA MET A 48 -2.97 -3.36 -7.23
C MET A 48 -3.50 -3.05 -8.62
N ALA A 49 -4.78 -2.67 -8.69
CA ALA A 49 -5.47 -2.40 -9.94
C ALA A 49 -4.95 -1.13 -10.61
N PRO A 50 -4.73 -1.13 -11.93
CA PRO A 50 -4.42 0.08 -12.67
C PRO A 50 -5.64 1.02 -12.66
N TYR A 51 -5.40 2.32 -12.60
CA TYR A 51 -6.41 3.35 -12.78
C TYR A 51 -6.45 3.74 -14.26
N LEU A 52 -7.35 3.11 -15.02
CA LEU A 52 -7.41 3.24 -16.48
C LEU A 52 -8.32 4.40 -16.86
N VAL A 53 -7.77 5.49 -17.41
CA VAL A 53 -8.51 6.69 -17.82
C VAL A 53 -8.39 6.92 -19.32
N VAL A 54 -9.51 6.82 -20.03
CA VAL A 54 -9.64 7.08 -21.46
C VAL A 54 -10.20 8.48 -21.66
N PHE A 55 -9.44 9.31 -22.35
CA PHE A 55 -9.86 10.64 -22.80
C PHE A 55 -10.59 10.50 -24.15
N ALA A 56 -11.91 10.57 -24.12
CA ALA A 56 -12.72 10.26 -25.28
C ALA A 56 -12.69 11.40 -26.32
N GLU A 57 -12.49 11.07 -27.60
CA GLU A 57 -12.55 12.02 -28.72
C GLU A 57 -13.96 12.51 -28.99
N ASN A 58 -14.96 11.66 -28.74
CA ASN A 58 -16.34 11.93 -29.04
C ASN A 58 -17.24 11.68 -27.81
N ASP A 59 -18.42 12.26 -27.82
CA ASP A 59 -19.49 11.98 -26.86
C ASP A 59 -20.07 10.58 -27.14
N LEU A 60 -19.47 9.58 -26.56
CA LEU A 60 -19.87 8.19 -26.71
C LEU A 60 -21.05 7.89 -25.79
N CYS A 61 -22.03 7.13 -26.29
CA CYS A 61 -23.05 6.56 -25.44
C CYS A 61 -22.53 5.36 -24.64
N GLU A 62 -23.30 4.89 -23.66
CA GLU A 62 -22.95 3.77 -22.78
C GLU A 62 -22.51 2.51 -23.56
N SER A 63 -23.30 2.11 -24.57
CA SER A 63 -22.98 0.91 -25.37
C SER A 63 -21.70 1.07 -26.19
N GLU A 64 -21.42 2.27 -26.70
CA GLU A 64 -20.19 2.57 -27.45
C GLU A 64 -18.95 2.55 -26.54
N MET A 65 -19.06 3.05 -25.29
CA MET A 65 -17.98 2.99 -24.31
C MET A 65 -17.67 1.55 -23.88
N ILE A 66 -18.71 0.76 -23.64
CA ILE A 66 -18.54 -0.66 -23.28
C ILE A 66 -17.92 -1.43 -24.46
N ASP A 67 -18.40 -1.21 -25.68
CA ASP A 67 -17.87 -1.84 -26.89
C ASP A 67 -16.40 -1.43 -27.11
N PHE A 68 -16.06 -0.15 -26.93
CA PHE A 68 -14.67 0.32 -26.99
C PHE A 68 -13.79 -0.38 -25.95
N ALA A 69 -14.23 -0.42 -24.69
CA ALA A 69 -13.45 -1.08 -23.63
C ALA A 69 -13.20 -2.56 -23.89
N GLN A 70 -14.20 -3.24 -24.49
CA GLN A 70 -14.08 -4.66 -24.88
C GLN A 70 -13.14 -4.85 -26.08
N LYS A 71 -13.33 -4.09 -27.16
CA LYS A 71 -12.54 -4.22 -28.39
C LYS A 71 -11.10 -3.77 -28.23
N SER A 72 -10.84 -2.74 -27.43
CA SER A 72 -9.49 -2.28 -27.12
C SER A 72 -8.75 -3.17 -26.11
N GLY A 73 -9.46 -4.12 -25.47
CA GLY A 73 -8.92 -4.99 -24.43
C GLY A 73 -8.79 -4.35 -23.05
N LEU A 74 -9.12 -3.06 -22.88
CA LEU A 74 -9.07 -2.39 -21.55
C LEU A 74 -10.00 -3.06 -20.54
N ALA A 75 -11.16 -3.59 -21.02
CA ALA A 75 -12.06 -4.37 -20.18
C ALA A 75 -11.41 -5.68 -19.68
N GLN A 76 -10.49 -6.28 -20.45
CA GLN A 76 -9.75 -7.47 -20.01
C GLN A 76 -8.76 -7.09 -18.89
N ILE A 77 -7.99 -6.01 -19.07
CA ILE A 77 -7.10 -5.50 -18.01
C ILE A 77 -7.90 -5.20 -16.74
N ALA A 78 -9.02 -4.49 -16.88
CA ALA A 78 -9.89 -4.17 -15.75
C ALA A 78 -10.43 -5.42 -15.04
N LYS A 79 -10.75 -6.47 -15.77
CA LYS A 79 -11.21 -7.76 -15.24
C LYS A 79 -10.10 -8.50 -14.49
N ASP A 80 -8.90 -8.50 -15.05
CA ASP A 80 -7.76 -9.24 -14.48
C ASP A 80 -7.25 -8.63 -13.16
N PHE A 81 -7.50 -7.33 -12.93
CA PHE A 81 -7.08 -6.62 -11.72
C PHE A 81 -8.24 -6.13 -10.85
N ASP A 82 -9.47 -6.54 -11.09
CA ASP A 82 -10.67 -6.01 -10.43
C ASP A 82 -10.74 -4.47 -10.48
N SER A 83 -10.35 -3.87 -11.60
CA SER A 83 -10.39 -2.44 -11.85
C SER A 83 -11.59 -2.01 -12.72
N SER A 84 -11.64 -0.74 -13.04
CA SER A 84 -12.63 -0.17 -13.95
C SER A 84 -11.96 0.64 -15.07
N VAL A 85 -12.69 0.79 -16.19
CA VAL A 85 -12.31 1.69 -17.28
C VAL A 85 -13.10 2.98 -17.12
N VAL A 86 -12.39 4.09 -16.96
CA VAL A 86 -12.96 5.42 -16.79
C VAL A 86 -12.86 6.16 -18.10
N PHE A 87 -13.96 6.68 -18.59
CA PHE A 87 -14.03 7.57 -19.74
C PHE A 87 -14.26 8.99 -19.25
N VAL A 88 -13.42 9.92 -19.67
CA VAL A 88 -13.58 11.34 -19.38
C VAL A 88 -13.75 12.13 -20.67
N ARG A 89 -14.58 13.16 -20.62
CA ARG A 89 -14.74 14.13 -21.70
C ARG A 89 -15.13 15.50 -21.17
N PRO A 90 -14.77 16.61 -21.86
CA PRO A 90 -15.30 17.93 -21.53
C PRO A 90 -16.82 17.96 -21.73
N LEU A 91 -17.51 18.87 -21.05
CA LEU A 91 -18.94 19.09 -21.27
C LEU A 91 -19.21 19.79 -22.61
N SER A 92 -18.27 20.62 -23.08
CA SER A 92 -18.36 21.30 -24.38
C SER A 92 -18.12 20.34 -25.54
N LEU A 93 -18.92 20.50 -26.59
CA LEU A 93 -18.83 19.76 -27.84
C LEU A 93 -18.77 20.74 -29.02
N ILE A 94 -17.93 20.46 -30.03
CA ILE A 94 -17.75 21.35 -31.20
C ILE A 94 -18.98 21.30 -32.12
N ASP A 95 -19.46 20.08 -32.39
CA ASP A 95 -20.54 19.80 -33.37
C ASP A 95 -21.69 18.99 -32.77
N GLY A 96 -21.82 19.02 -31.44
CA GLY A 96 -22.77 18.19 -30.70
C GLY A 96 -22.32 16.74 -30.53
N LYS A 97 -21.13 16.36 -31.03
CA LYS A 97 -20.59 15.00 -30.93
C LYS A 97 -19.10 14.98 -30.61
N THR A 98 -18.29 15.81 -31.26
CA THR A 98 -16.85 15.85 -31.08
C THR A 98 -16.50 16.63 -29.80
N CYS A 99 -15.67 16.08 -28.93
CA CYS A 99 -15.26 16.69 -27.68
C CYS A 99 -14.35 17.90 -27.92
N ASP A 100 -14.64 19.01 -27.28
CA ASP A 100 -13.89 20.27 -27.39
C ASP A 100 -12.68 20.26 -26.41
N TRP A 101 -11.65 19.50 -26.76
CA TRP A 101 -10.44 19.37 -25.95
C TRP A 101 -9.58 20.64 -25.97
N ASP A 102 -9.68 21.47 -27.00
CA ASP A 102 -8.89 22.71 -27.10
C ASP A 102 -9.32 23.74 -26.03
N ASN A 103 -10.59 23.69 -25.59
CA ASN A 103 -11.15 24.56 -24.55
C ASN A 103 -11.39 23.84 -23.20
N ALA A 104 -10.92 22.60 -23.05
CA ALA A 104 -11.09 21.84 -21.83
C ALA A 104 -10.20 22.34 -20.69
N SER A 105 -10.66 22.24 -19.44
CA SER A 105 -9.86 22.56 -18.24
C SER A 105 -8.77 21.53 -18.03
N GLY A 106 -7.54 21.96 -17.74
CA GLY A 106 -6.42 21.10 -17.34
C GLY A 106 -6.64 20.39 -15.99
N ASP A 107 -7.66 20.78 -15.21
CA ASP A 107 -7.91 20.24 -13.88
C ASP A 107 -8.76 18.93 -13.87
N ILE A 108 -9.17 18.47 -15.04
CA ILE A 108 -10.07 17.28 -15.16
C ILE A 108 -9.56 16.09 -14.34
N LEU A 109 -8.28 15.77 -14.48
CA LEU A 109 -7.71 14.59 -13.82
C LEU A 109 -7.57 14.78 -12.31
N SER A 110 -7.13 15.96 -11.87
CA SER A 110 -7.05 16.31 -10.45
C SER A 110 -8.42 16.28 -9.78
N GLU A 111 -9.45 16.85 -10.44
CA GLU A 111 -10.82 16.84 -9.94
C GLU A 111 -11.42 15.43 -9.90
N LEU A 112 -11.16 14.59 -10.93
CA LEU A 112 -11.58 13.20 -10.98
C LEU A 112 -10.98 12.39 -9.82
N ILE A 113 -9.67 12.52 -9.61
CA ILE A 113 -8.95 11.77 -8.56
C ILE A 113 -9.42 12.22 -7.18
N CYS A 114 -9.51 13.53 -6.93
CA CYS A 114 -9.99 14.09 -5.66
C CYS A 114 -11.39 13.57 -5.32
N ASN A 115 -12.33 13.67 -6.25
CA ASN A 115 -13.71 13.24 -6.03
C ASN A 115 -13.87 11.73 -5.88
N SER A 116 -13.13 10.94 -6.66
CA SER A 116 -13.12 9.48 -6.54
C SER A 116 -12.63 9.05 -5.17
N ARG A 117 -11.58 9.70 -4.69
CA ARG A 117 -10.98 9.42 -3.38
C ARG A 117 -11.87 9.84 -2.21
N ILE A 118 -12.49 11.02 -2.27
CA ILE A 118 -13.42 11.49 -1.23
C ILE A 118 -14.57 10.51 -1.09
N HIS A 119 -15.15 10.01 -2.17
CA HIS A 119 -16.18 8.98 -2.10
C HIS A 119 -15.70 7.69 -1.46
N GLN A 120 -14.51 7.23 -1.80
CA GLN A 120 -13.92 6.04 -1.18
C GLN A 120 -13.60 6.25 0.31
N TYR A 121 -13.16 7.44 0.69
CA TYR A 121 -12.62 7.70 2.02
C TYR A 121 -13.63 8.22 3.03
N TYR A 122 -14.56 9.08 2.60
CA TYR A 122 -15.44 9.80 3.53
C TYR A 122 -16.88 9.30 3.55
N LYS A 123 -17.39 8.73 2.47
CA LYS A 123 -18.76 8.19 2.47
C LYS A 123 -18.85 6.84 3.17
N ASP A 124 -17.81 6.03 3.05
CA ASP A 124 -17.72 4.72 3.66
C ASP A 124 -16.73 4.67 4.84
N GLY A 125 -16.01 5.76 5.08
CA GLY A 125 -15.08 5.93 6.20
C GLY A 125 -14.06 4.80 6.30
N TYR A 126 -13.66 4.44 7.50
CA TYR A 126 -12.82 3.28 7.83
C TYR A 126 -13.35 1.94 7.34
N VAL A 127 -14.58 1.93 6.93
CA VAL A 127 -15.26 0.78 6.30
C VAL A 127 -14.50 0.27 5.06
N VAL A 128 -13.70 1.10 4.41
CA VAL A 128 -12.84 0.69 3.29
C VAL A 128 -11.83 -0.38 3.69
N ALA A 129 -11.28 -0.29 4.88
CA ALA A 129 -10.35 -1.28 5.41
C ALA A 129 -11.04 -2.57 5.93
N ASN A 130 -12.35 -2.59 5.98
CA ASN A 130 -13.17 -3.56 6.70
C ASN A 130 -13.96 -4.51 5.83
N ASN A 131 -13.52 -4.90 4.63
CA ASN A 131 -14.30 -5.76 3.73
C ASN A 131 -15.70 -5.24 3.33
N ARG A 132 -16.27 -4.30 4.06
CA ARG A 132 -17.50 -3.59 3.71
C ARG A 132 -17.32 -2.76 2.45
N PHE A 133 -16.07 -2.41 2.16
CA PHE A 133 -15.67 -1.74 0.93
C PHE A 133 -16.11 -2.48 -0.32
N THR A 134 -15.96 -3.80 -0.36
CA THR A 134 -16.40 -4.61 -1.50
C THR A 134 -17.90 -4.67 -1.66
N LYS A 135 -18.66 -4.51 -0.57
CA LYS A 135 -20.15 -4.49 -0.61
C LYS A 135 -20.71 -3.14 -1.02
N SER A 136 -20.07 -2.03 -0.60
CA SER A 136 -20.53 -0.67 -0.93
C SER A 136 -20.13 -0.22 -2.34
N LEU A 137 -19.17 -0.92 -2.98
CA LEU A 137 -18.66 -0.58 -4.30
C LEU A 137 -19.44 -1.14 -5.48
N ASP A 138 -20.63 -1.60 -5.26
CA ASP A 138 -21.47 -2.18 -6.30
C ASP A 138 -21.68 -1.24 -7.52
N GLY A 139 -20.62 -1.02 -8.28
CA GLY A 139 -20.63 -0.37 -9.58
C GLY A 139 -20.60 1.16 -9.59
N TYR A 140 -20.37 1.80 -8.46
CA TYR A 140 -20.58 3.24 -8.30
C TYR A 140 -19.27 4.02 -8.06
N PHE A 141 -18.21 3.31 -7.70
CA PHE A 141 -16.89 3.91 -7.51
C PHE A 141 -15.93 3.54 -8.62
N VAL A 142 -14.97 4.43 -8.85
CA VAL A 142 -13.81 4.10 -9.66
C VAL A 142 -12.97 3.09 -8.91
N ARG A 143 -12.75 1.95 -9.50
CA ARG A 143 -11.82 0.94 -9.03
C ARG A 143 -10.49 1.13 -9.74
N GLY A 144 -9.44 1.37 -8.98
CA GLY A 144 -8.08 1.54 -9.46
C GLY A 144 -7.24 2.37 -8.50
N ALA A 145 -5.97 2.05 -8.40
CA ALA A 145 -5.03 2.77 -7.56
C ALA A 145 -4.47 3.99 -8.29
N ILE A 146 -4.59 5.18 -7.69
CA ILE A 146 -4.09 6.43 -8.30
C ILE A 146 -2.58 6.40 -8.56
N PHE A 147 -1.83 5.61 -7.81
CA PHE A 147 -0.40 5.41 -8.04
C PHE A 147 -0.09 4.45 -9.20
N ARG A 148 -1.11 3.86 -9.85
CA ARG A 148 -1.01 3.10 -11.11
C ARG A 148 -1.86 3.74 -12.21
N LEU A 149 -1.82 5.06 -12.28
CA LEU A 149 -2.59 5.87 -13.22
C LEU A 149 -2.09 5.68 -14.65
N CYS A 150 -2.93 5.12 -15.51
CA CYS A 150 -2.68 4.94 -16.94
C CYS A 150 -3.65 5.81 -17.75
N LEU A 151 -3.11 6.70 -18.59
CA LEU A 151 -3.88 7.61 -19.44
C LEU A 151 -3.87 7.12 -20.89
N PHE A 152 -5.04 7.14 -21.52
CA PHE A 152 -5.22 6.74 -22.92
C PHE A 152 -5.85 7.89 -23.70
N GLY A 153 -5.21 8.33 -24.79
CA GLY A 153 -5.71 9.40 -25.66
C GLY A 153 -5.40 9.14 -27.13
N CYS A 154 -6.30 9.64 -27.99
CA CYS A 154 -6.18 9.57 -29.44
C CYS A 154 -6.45 10.96 -30.04
N GLY A 155 -5.69 11.39 -31.05
CA GLY A 155 -5.90 12.67 -31.71
C GLY A 155 -5.90 13.87 -30.76
N LYS A 156 -6.99 14.65 -30.74
CA LYS A 156 -7.11 15.83 -29.88
C LYS A 156 -7.09 15.52 -28.38
N SER A 157 -7.57 14.36 -27.97
CA SER A 157 -7.46 13.94 -26.57
C SER A 157 -6.04 13.54 -26.19
N ALA A 158 -5.26 12.99 -27.13
CA ALA A 158 -3.83 12.77 -26.92
C ALA A 158 -3.05 14.10 -26.83
N ASP A 159 -3.36 15.09 -27.67
CA ASP A 159 -2.79 16.44 -27.57
C ASP A 159 -3.08 17.08 -26.20
N PHE A 160 -4.32 16.91 -25.69
CA PHE A 160 -4.71 17.40 -24.39
C PHE A 160 -3.93 16.73 -23.25
N ILE A 161 -3.76 15.40 -23.30
CA ILE A 161 -2.92 14.67 -22.34
C ILE A 161 -1.48 15.17 -22.42
N ALA A 162 -0.93 15.30 -23.63
CA ALA A 162 0.43 15.74 -23.84
C ALA A 162 0.70 17.14 -23.27
N LYS A 163 -0.27 18.05 -23.41
CA LYS A 163 -0.19 19.42 -22.90
C LYS A 163 -0.26 19.50 -21.37
N ASN A 164 -1.11 18.68 -20.72
CA ASN A 164 -1.46 18.87 -19.32
C ASN A 164 -0.88 17.81 -18.36
N TYR A 165 -0.51 16.60 -18.85
CA TYR A 165 -0.20 15.46 -17.98
C TYR A 165 1.11 14.72 -18.34
N LEU A 166 1.91 15.23 -19.26
CA LEU A 166 3.29 14.76 -19.46
C LEU A 166 4.30 15.42 -18.52
N THR A 167 3.81 16.19 -17.55
CA THR A 167 4.59 16.73 -16.44
C THR A 167 3.88 16.38 -15.14
N HIS A 168 4.57 16.56 -14.03
CA HIS A 168 3.94 16.44 -12.73
C HIS A 168 2.88 17.53 -12.55
N PHE A 169 1.77 17.23 -11.92
CA PHE A 169 0.66 18.14 -11.71
C PHE A 169 0.19 18.13 -10.25
N GLU A 170 -0.37 19.24 -9.81
CA GLU A 170 -0.95 19.33 -8.48
C GLU A 170 -2.29 18.60 -8.41
N GLY A 171 -2.50 17.87 -7.34
CA GLY A 171 -3.75 17.19 -7.06
C GLY A 171 -3.79 16.68 -5.64
N ASP A 172 -4.97 16.30 -5.18
CA ASP A 172 -5.13 15.72 -3.86
C ASP A 172 -4.63 14.28 -3.86
N GLY A 173 -3.33 14.15 -3.60
CA GLY A 173 -2.64 12.87 -3.51
C GLY A 173 -3.00 12.09 -2.24
N LEU A 174 -2.54 10.86 -2.13
CA LEU A 174 -2.69 10.07 -0.90
C LEU A 174 -1.96 10.79 0.25
N TRP A 175 -2.65 10.98 1.37
CA TRP A 175 -2.08 11.58 2.59
C TRP A 175 -1.51 13.01 2.41
N GLY A 176 -2.23 13.85 1.66
CA GLY A 176 -1.89 15.28 1.54
C GLY A 176 -0.75 15.59 0.58
N ARG A 177 -0.36 14.67 -0.29
CA ARG A 177 0.61 14.95 -1.33
C ARG A 177 -0.04 15.56 -2.55
N SER A 178 0.53 16.66 -3.04
CA SER A 178 0.07 17.41 -4.19
C SER A 178 0.77 17.05 -5.50
N ASP A 179 1.84 16.26 -5.46
CA ASP A 179 2.64 15.93 -6.64
C ASP A 179 2.17 14.59 -7.24
N LEU A 180 1.36 14.68 -8.28
CA LEU A 180 0.82 13.56 -9.04
C LEU A 180 1.44 13.50 -10.44
N ALA A 181 1.57 12.30 -10.98
CA ALA A 181 1.93 12.08 -12.38
C ALA A 181 1.43 10.70 -12.84
N PRO A 182 1.20 10.49 -14.17
CA PRO A 182 0.83 9.18 -14.68
C PRO A 182 1.92 8.14 -14.46
N ALA A 183 1.51 6.91 -14.17
CA ALA A 183 2.39 5.74 -14.21
C ALA A 183 2.70 5.31 -15.65
N ALA A 184 1.79 5.58 -16.60
CA ALA A 184 2.03 5.45 -18.04
C ALA A 184 1.02 6.27 -18.86
N CYS A 185 1.47 6.77 -20.02
CA CYS A 185 0.61 7.42 -21.01
C CYS A 185 0.63 6.63 -22.34
N PHE A 186 -0.53 6.37 -22.91
CA PHE A 186 -0.74 5.69 -24.18
C PHE A 186 -1.32 6.71 -25.17
N LEU A 187 -0.50 7.18 -26.13
CA LEU A 187 -0.80 8.33 -26.96
C LEU A 187 -0.81 7.95 -28.45
N GLU A 188 -1.96 8.11 -29.12
CA GLU A 188 -2.11 7.83 -30.55
C GLU A 188 -2.37 9.11 -31.34
N GLY A 189 -1.63 9.33 -32.42
CA GLY A 189 -1.95 10.35 -33.42
C GLY A 189 -1.84 11.78 -32.91
N LEU A 190 -0.80 12.12 -32.15
CA LEU A 190 -0.49 13.48 -31.73
C LEU A 190 -0.30 14.40 -32.95
N SER A 191 -0.84 15.62 -32.88
CA SER A 191 -0.79 16.59 -33.99
C SER A 191 0.57 17.28 -34.07
N ASP A 192 1.28 17.47 -32.97
CA ASP A 192 2.63 18.10 -32.95
C ASP A 192 3.46 17.55 -31.78
N VAL A 193 4.74 17.92 -31.76
CA VAL A 193 5.67 17.59 -30.67
C VAL A 193 5.23 18.28 -29.37
N PRO A 194 5.13 17.55 -28.25
CA PRO A 194 4.82 18.17 -26.97
C PRO A 194 5.85 19.24 -26.57
N GLU A 195 5.39 20.29 -25.90
CA GLU A 195 6.28 21.36 -25.41
C GLU A 195 7.22 20.85 -24.30
N ASN A 196 6.69 20.00 -23.42
CA ASN A 196 7.42 19.47 -22.27
C ASN A 196 7.04 18.01 -22.02
N CYS A 197 8.00 17.26 -21.47
CA CYS A 197 7.78 15.92 -20.94
C CYS A 197 8.76 15.70 -19.78
N ALA A 198 8.24 15.29 -18.61
CA ALA A 198 9.09 14.83 -17.52
C ALA A 198 9.72 13.48 -17.91
N ASN A 199 11.01 13.33 -17.65
CA ASN A 199 11.75 12.15 -18.09
C ASN A 199 11.26 10.86 -17.43
N ASP A 200 10.67 10.95 -16.25
CA ASP A 200 10.16 9.84 -15.47
C ASP A 200 8.70 9.47 -15.79
N ILE A 201 8.08 10.01 -16.85
CA ILE A 201 6.76 9.61 -17.32
C ILE A 201 6.89 8.60 -18.46
N PRO A 202 6.51 7.32 -18.25
CA PRO A 202 6.54 6.31 -19.30
C PRO A 202 5.52 6.62 -20.41
N VAL A 203 5.95 6.55 -21.65
CA VAL A 203 5.12 6.84 -22.83
C VAL A 203 5.11 5.65 -23.79
N VAL A 204 3.91 5.22 -24.19
CA VAL A 204 3.66 4.35 -25.34
C VAL A 204 3.08 5.21 -26.47
N SER A 205 3.78 5.27 -27.59
CA SER A 205 3.48 6.12 -28.72
C SER A 205 2.98 5.30 -29.90
N TYR A 206 1.74 5.55 -30.34
CA TYR A 206 1.10 4.84 -31.44
C TYR A 206 0.92 5.75 -32.67
N LYS A 207 1.36 5.30 -33.83
CA LYS A 207 1.11 5.98 -35.12
C LYS A 207 1.50 7.46 -35.13
N ASN A 208 2.43 7.86 -34.30
CA ASN A 208 2.95 9.23 -34.26
C ASN A 208 4.08 9.41 -35.29
N SER A 209 4.31 10.65 -35.71
CA SER A 209 5.40 10.99 -36.62
C SER A 209 6.78 10.68 -36.00
N ASP A 210 7.79 10.47 -36.86
CA ASP A 210 9.16 10.24 -36.39
C ASP A 210 9.66 11.40 -35.52
N LYS A 211 9.34 12.66 -35.87
CA LYS A 211 9.69 13.84 -35.07
C LYS A 211 9.16 13.76 -33.62
N ILE A 212 7.94 13.28 -33.44
CA ILE A 212 7.33 13.07 -32.11
C ILE A 212 7.99 11.91 -31.37
N ASN A 213 8.25 10.82 -32.10
CA ASN A 213 8.91 9.64 -31.52
C ASN A 213 10.35 9.94 -31.09
N ASP A 214 11.10 10.72 -31.89
CA ASP A 214 12.46 11.17 -31.57
C ASP A 214 12.46 12.04 -30.30
N PHE A 215 11.46 12.93 -30.16
CA PHE A 215 11.30 13.74 -28.96
C PHE A 215 11.11 12.86 -27.70
N PHE A 216 10.20 11.87 -27.75
CA PHE A 216 10.01 10.99 -26.62
C PHE A 216 11.22 10.11 -26.33
N ALA A 217 11.90 9.62 -27.37
CA ALA A 217 13.12 8.83 -27.20
C ALA A 217 14.26 9.63 -26.54
N GLU A 218 14.31 10.95 -26.75
CA GLU A 218 15.27 11.84 -26.10
C GLU A 218 14.88 12.19 -24.66
N LYS A 219 13.58 12.42 -24.40
CA LYS A 219 13.10 13.01 -23.15
C LYS A 219 12.69 12.00 -22.08
N CYS A 220 12.18 10.81 -22.49
CA CYS A 220 11.62 9.86 -21.55
C CYS A 220 12.61 8.74 -21.24
N ASP A 221 12.80 8.45 -19.95
CA ASP A 221 13.60 7.30 -19.51
C ASP A 221 12.96 5.96 -19.93
N TYR A 222 11.64 5.97 -20.13
CA TYR A 222 10.84 4.79 -20.52
C TYR A 222 9.93 5.15 -21.68
N PHE A 223 10.32 4.74 -22.87
CA PHE A 223 9.62 5.01 -24.12
C PHE A 223 9.43 3.75 -24.96
N LEU A 224 8.25 3.59 -25.54
CA LEU A 224 7.91 2.49 -26.44
C LEU A 224 7.19 3.03 -27.68
N LYS A 225 7.82 2.87 -28.87
CA LYS A 225 7.20 3.18 -30.16
C LYS A 225 6.47 1.96 -30.70
N LYS A 226 5.26 2.15 -31.23
CA LYS A 226 4.43 1.12 -31.86
C LYS A 226 3.73 1.65 -33.10
N ASP A 227 3.65 0.81 -34.13
CA ASP A 227 2.92 1.11 -35.36
C ASP A 227 1.43 0.74 -35.23
N ASP A 228 1.12 -0.33 -34.52
CA ASP A 228 -0.23 -0.80 -34.24
C ASP A 228 -0.61 -0.62 -32.76
N VAL A 229 -1.89 -0.34 -32.52
CA VAL A 229 -2.42 -0.20 -31.16
C VAL A 229 -2.68 -1.57 -30.55
N ASP A 230 -1.98 -1.90 -29.47
CA ASP A 230 -2.19 -3.09 -28.65
C ASP A 230 -2.12 -2.72 -27.15
N PHE A 231 -3.18 -2.12 -26.64
CA PHE A 231 -3.21 -1.68 -25.22
C PHE A 231 -2.99 -2.82 -24.23
N VAL A 232 -3.43 -4.04 -24.55
CA VAL A 232 -3.28 -5.20 -23.66
C VAL A 232 -1.83 -5.66 -23.62
N GLY A 233 -1.25 -5.97 -24.78
CA GLY A 233 0.15 -6.40 -24.87
C GLY A 233 1.09 -5.36 -24.27
N ASP A 234 0.93 -4.09 -24.65
CA ASP A 234 1.80 -3.02 -24.19
C ASP A 234 1.60 -2.68 -22.70
N PHE A 235 0.39 -2.88 -22.16
CA PHE A 235 0.18 -2.78 -20.73
C PHE A 235 0.97 -3.87 -19.98
N TYR A 236 0.82 -5.13 -20.36
CA TYR A 236 1.50 -6.23 -19.65
C TYR A 236 3.02 -6.25 -19.84
N ASP A 237 3.49 -5.94 -21.04
CA ASP A 237 4.92 -6.01 -21.37
C ASP A 237 5.70 -4.77 -20.90
N PHE A 238 5.03 -3.62 -20.84
CA PHE A 238 5.70 -2.34 -20.57
C PHE A 238 5.16 -1.61 -19.35
N ALA A 239 3.83 -1.33 -19.27
CA ALA A 239 3.27 -0.39 -18.31
C ALA A 239 2.97 -1.00 -16.93
N LYS A 240 2.62 -2.28 -16.85
CA LYS A 240 2.23 -2.97 -15.61
C LYS A 240 3.22 -2.79 -14.45
N LYS A 241 4.50 -2.69 -14.75
CA LYS A 241 5.58 -2.58 -13.75
C LYS A 241 5.69 -1.19 -13.11
N PHE A 242 5.11 -0.16 -13.72
CA PHE A 242 5.26 1.21 -13.26
C PHE A 242 4.23 1.59 -12.22
N ARG A 243 4.67 2.30 -11.19
CA ARG A 243 3.82 2.90 -10.16
C ARG A 243 4.45 4.18 -9.62
N ARG A 244 3.62 5.04 -9.00
CA ARG A 244 4.06 6.29 -8.37
C ARG A 244 3.42 6.44 -7.02
N MET A 245 4.04 5.91 -6.01
CA MET A 245 3.64 6.27 -4.67
C MET A 245 4.54 7.36 -4.14
N ASN A 246 3.91 8.47 -3.77
CA ASN A 246 4.61 9.56 -3.10
C ASN A 246 5.71 10.24 -3.95
N GLY A 247 5.44 10.46 -5.24
CA GLY A 247 6.26 11.27 -6.13
C GLY A 247 6.98 10.47 -7.24
N PRO A 248 8.23 10.06 -7.08
CA PRO A 248 9.01 9.52 -8.18
C PRO A 248 8.49 8.17 -8.70
N LEU A 249 8.76 7.92 -9.99
CA LEU A 249 8.44 6.65 -10.63
C LEU A 249 9.16 5.50 -9.92
N GLN A 250 8.44 4.44 -9.69
CA GLN A 250 8.96 3.19 -9.13
C GLN A 250 8.68 2.05 -10.10
N ILE A 251 9.59 1.08 -10.15
CA ILE A 251 9.50 -0.07 -11.04
C ILE A 251 9.35 -1.31 -10.17
N ASP A 252 8.20 -1.97 -10.29
CA ASP A 252 7.99 -3.24 -9.62
C ASP A 252 8.72 -4.36 -10.37
N LYS A 253 9.36 -5.23 -9.61
CA LYS A 253 9.88 -6.49 -10.14
C LYS A 253 8.71 -7.45 -10.37
N ASP A 254 8.75 -8.20 -11.45
CA ASP A 254 7.81 -9.29 -11.68
C ASP A 254 8.26 -10.54 -10.89
N LEU A 255 8.04 -10.49 -9.58
CA LEU A 255 8.49 -11.53 -8.66
C LEU A 255 7.83 -12.89 -8.95
N GLU A 256 6.61 -12.92 -9.50
CA GLU A 256 5.95 -14.18 -9.90
C GLU A 256 6.68 -14.84 -11.05
N LYS A 257 7.16 -14.06 -12.03
CA LYS A 257 8.01 -14.54 -13.12
C LYS A 257 9.33 -15.11 -12.61
N ASP A 258 9.87 -14.49 -11.54
CA ASP A 258 11.08 -14.93 -10.87
C ASP A 258 10.85 -16.10 -9.88
N GLY A 259 9.61 -16.56 -9.75
CA GLY A 259 9.25 -17.75 -8.97
C GLY A 259 8.59 -17.49 -7.62
N LEU A 260 8.19 -16.26 -7.33
CA LEU A 260 7.35 -15.99 -6.16
C LEU A 260 5.93 -16.52 -6.40
N VAL A 261 5.40 -17.23 -5.43
CA VAL A 261 4.00 -17.69 -5.39
C VAL A 261 3.20 -16.73 -4.54
N ILE A 262 2.07 -16.26 -5.06
CA ILE A 262 1.07 -15.47 -4.33
C ILE A 262 -0.19 -16.31 -4.21
N LYS A 263 -0.54 -16.71 -2.99
CA LYS A 263 -1.66 -17.62 -2.76
C LYS A 263 -2.68 -17.01 -1.80
N PRO A 264 -3.93 -16.80 -2.26
CA PRO A 264 -5.00 -16.34 -1.39
C PRO A 264 -5.48 -17.46 -0.47
N HIS A 265 -5.86 -17.09 0.76
CA HIS A 265 -6.53 -17.95 1.72
C HIS A 265 -7.68 -17.19 2.38
N ILE A 266 -8.72 -17.92 2.74
CA ILE A 266 -9.81 -17.45 3.58
C ILE A 266 -9.97 -18.47 4.68
N PHE A 267 -9.68 -18.08 5.91
CA PHE A 267 -9.87 -18.92 7.10
C PHE A 267 -11.18 -18.57 7.78
N THR A 268 -11.85 -19.58 8.33
CA THR A 268 -12.98 -19.39 9.23
C THR A 268 -12.46 -19.66 10.62
N VAL A 269 -12.39 -18.61 11.45
CA VAL A 269 -11.95 -18.68 12.83
C VAL A 269 -13.14 -18.46 13.76
N LYS A 270 -13.05 -18.97 14.98
CA LYS A 270 -14.06 -18.70 15.99
C LYS A 270 -14.01 -17.22 16.37
N THR A 271 -15.15 -16.56 16.35
CA THR A 271 -15.26 -15.18 16.84
C THR A 271 -14.92 -15.14 18.33
N SER A 272 -14.01 -14.26 18.73
CA SER A 272 -13.72 -14.02 20.13
C SER A 272 -14.75 -13.09 20.76
N ASP A 273 -14.93 -13.17 22.08
CA ASP A 273 -15.82 -12.28 22.83
C ASP A 273 -15.37 -10.82 22.76
N ASP A 274 -14.08 -10.60 22.44
CA ASP A 274 -13.45 -9.28 22.28
C ASP A 274 -13.58 -8.74 20.85
N ASN A 275 -14.31 -9.43 19.97
CA ASN A 275 -14.48 -8.99 18.59
C ASN A 275 -15.22 -7.66 18.53
N LEU A 276 -14.55 -6.65 17.98
CA LEU A 276 -14.98 -5.26 17.92
C LEU A 276 -15.73 -4.90 16.64
N GLY A 277 -15.87 -5.84 15.71
CA GLY A 277 -16.61 -5.64 14.47
C GLY A 277 -18.12 -5.56 14.68
N ASP A 278 -18.83 -4.93 13.75
CA ASP A 278 -20.30 -4.93 13.73
C ASP A 278 -20.90 -6.34 13.46
N ASP A 279 -20.07 -7.33 13.17
CA ASP A 279 -20.45 -8.71 12.89
C ASP A 279 -20.56 -9.60 14.15
N LYS A 280 -20.90 -9.01 15.30
CA LYS A 280 -21.15 -9.73 16.56
C LYS A 280 -22.23 -10.84 16.48
N GLU A 281 -22.92 -10.91 15.34
CA GLU A 281 -24.02 -11.87 15.14
C GLU A 281 -23.57 -13.24 14.61
N THR A 282 -22.29 -13.42 14.26
CA THR A 282 -21.80 -14.70 13.73
C THR A 282 -20.87 -15.41 14.71
N GLU A 283 -21.09 -16.70 14.96
CA GLU A 283 -20.20 -17.54 15.77
C GLU A 283 -18.80 -17.72 15.15
N ASN A 284 -18.66 -17.41 13.86
CA ASN A 284 -17.43 -17.58 13.10
C ASN A 284 -17.13 -16.33 12.30
N HIS A 285 -15.85 -15.94 12.29
CA HIS A 285 -15.34 -14.84 11.52
C HIS A 285 -14.47 -15.34 10.35
N LYS A 286 -14.63 -14.76 9.18
CA LYS A 286 -13.81 -15.09 8.01
C LYS A 286 -12.65 -14.11 7.89
N ILE A 287 -11.43 -14.62 7.87
CA ILE A 287 -10.20 -13.86 7.73
C ILE A 287 -9.56 -14.15 6.37
N GLY A 288 -9.43 -13.11 5.55
CA GLY A 288 -8.73 -13.17 4.27
C GLY A 288 -7.25 -12.85 4.41
N CYS A 289 -6.40 -13.57 3.70
CA CYS A 289 -4.98 -13.28 3.63
C CYS A 289 -4.34 -13.73 2.33
N PHE A 290 -3.15 -13.19 2.06
CA PHE A 290 -2.29 -13.65 0.96
C PHE A 290 -0.98 -14.18 1.51
N ALA A 291 -0.60 -15.37 1.07
CA ALA A 291 0.69 -15.98 1.34
C ALA A 291 1.64 -15.73 0.17
N PHE A 292 2.83 -15.21 0.45
CA PHE A 292 3.90 -14.93 -0.50
C PHE A 292 5.11 -15.81 -0.15
N TYR A 293 5.58 -16.62 -1.08
CA TYR A 293 6.72 -17.51 -0.86
C TYR A 293 7.34 -17.97 -2.18
N ASN A 294 8.61 -18.39 -2.15
CA ASN A 294 9.29 -18.91 -3.34
C ASN A 294 8.76 -20.28 -3.73
N LYS A 295 8.58 -20.51 -5.04
CA LYS A 295 8.25 -21.81 -5.59
C LYS A 295 9.26 -22.84 -5.09
N GLY A 296 8.75 -23.97 -4.64
CA GLY A 296 9.55 -25.06 -4.09
C GLY A 296 10.04 -24.84 -2.64
N LEU A 297 9.65 -23.75 -1.97
CA LEU A 297 10.04 -23.50 -0.56
C LEU A 297 9.54 -24.61 0.37
N PHE A 298 8.40 -25.20 0.05
CA PHE A 298 7.73 -26.26 0.84
C PHE A 298 7.79 -27.65 0.19
N ASP A 299 8.70 -27.89 -0.75
CA ASP A 299 8.89 -29.21 -1.34
C ASP A 299 9.30 -30.22 -0.26
N GLU A 300 8.97 -31.51 -0.49
CA GLU A 300 9.23 -32.58 0.46
C GLU A 300 10.69 -32.63 0.92
N GLY A 301 10.90 -32.85 2.22
CA GLY A 301 12.23 -32.94 2.84
C GLY A 301 12.90 -31.59 3.13
N LYS A 302 12.26 -30.44 2.84
CA LYS A 302 12.81 -29.12 3.17
C LYS A 302 12.62 -28.75 4.64
N LYS A 303 13.52 -27.90 5.12
CA LYS A 303 13.49 -27.38 6.50
C LYS A 303 12.22 -26.56 6.74
N ARG A 304 11.81 -26.49 8.00
CA ARG A 304 10.81 -25.51 8.44
C ARG A 304 11.29 -24.10 8.14
N VAL A 305 10.35 -23.22 7.77
CA VAL A 305 10.65 -21.85 7.34
C VAL A 305 10.07 -20.83 8.31
N PRO A 306 10.72 -19.66 8.49
CA PRO A 306 10.17 -18.57 9.28
C PRO A 306 8.83 -18.10 8.71
N LEU A 307 7.92 -17.65 9.60
CA LEU A 307 6.68 -16.97 9.26
C LEU A 307 6.78 -15.49 9.63
N VAL A 308 6.46 -14.61 8.69
CA VAL A 308 6.24 -13.18 8.96
C VAL A 308 4.76 -12.88 8.72
N LEU A 309 4.04 -12.45 9.74
CA LEU A 309 2.71 -11.89 9.61
C LEU A 309 2.82 -10.39 9.31
N GLY A 310 2.16 -9.94 8.25
CA GLY A 310 2.17 -8.56 7.81
C GLY A 310 0.77 -7.93 7.87
N PHE A 311 0.69 -6.68 8.35
CA PHE A 311 -0.55 -5.95 8.54
C PHE A 311 -0.46 -4.59 7.86
N HIS A 312 -1.40 -4.31 6.96
CA HIS A 312 -1.46 -3.04 6.23
C HIS A 312 -2.04 -1.90 7.07
N GLY A 313 -1.91 -0.66 6.58
CA GLY A 313 -2.48 0.54 7.19
C GLY A 313 -3.99 0.67 6.97
N GLY A 314 -4.61 1.63 7.64
CA GLY A 314 -6.02 1.96 7.44
C GLY A 314 -6.28 2.42 6.02
N GLY A 315 -7.26 1.82 5.34
CA GLY A 315 -7.58 2.12 3.95
C GLY A 315 -6.68 1.45 2.90
N ASP A 316 -5.72 0.64 3.32
CA ASP A 316 -4.80 -0.11 2.46
C ASP A 316 -5.28 -1.55 2.20
N SER A 317 -4.39 -2.37 1.64
CA SER A 317 -4.63 -3.79 1.40
C SER A 317 -3.35 -4.61 1.56
N CYS A 318 -3.51 -5.92 1.59
CA CYS A 318 -2.39 -6.87 1.59
C CYS A 318 -1.37 -6.60 0.50
N PHE A 319 -1.83 -6.39 -0.73
CA PHE A 319 -0.95 -6.13 -1.87
C PHE A 319 -0.21 -4.81 -1.73
N PHE A 320 -0.90 -3.76 -1.28
CA PHE A 320 -0.28 -2.48 -1.03
C PHE A 320 0.89 -2.63 -0.05
N PHE A 321 0.63 -3.16 1.12
CA PHE A 321 1.64 -3.38 2.15
C PHE A 321 2.79 -4.27 1.65
N SER A 322 2.47 -5.42 1.02
CA SER A 322 3.47 -6.36 0.54
C SER A 322 4.38 -5.75 -0.53
N THR A 323 3.83 -4.95 -1.44
CA THR A 323 4.56 -4.38 -2.58
C THR A 323 5.26 -3.08 -2.18
N MET A 324 4.52 -2.16 -1.53
CA MET A 324 5.01 -0.81 -1.24
C MET A 324 6.04 -0.78 -0.12
N ALA A 325 5.83 -1.57 0.92
CA ALA A 325 6.80 -1.77 1.98
C ALA A 325 7.91 -2.76 1.58
N GLY A 326 7.84 -3.35 0.38
CA GLY A 326 8.85 -4.26 -0.16
C GLY A 326 8.88 -5.65 0.48
N TRP A 327 7.93 -5.99 1.36
CA TRP A 327 7.96 -7.26 2.09
C TRP A 327 7.91 -8.48 1.17
N ALA A 328 7.19 -8.43 0.03
CA ALA A 328 7.18 -9.50 -0.96
C ALA A 328 8.57 -9.73 -1.58
N ASN A 329 9.30 -8.65 -1.89
CA ASN A 329 10.68 -8.71 -2.38
C ASN A 329 11.64 -9.25 -1.31
N ILE A 330 11.46 -8.81 -0.05
CA ILE A 330 12.26 -9.30 1.09
C ILE A 330 12.03 -10.80 1.31
N ALA A 331 10.77 -11.27 1.23
CA ALA A 331 10.43 -12.68 1.35
C ALA A 331 11.06 -13.51 0.23
N HIS A 332 10.98 -13.01 -1.02
CA HIS A 332 11.60 -13.63 -2.18
C HIS A 332 13.12 -13.82 -2.00
N ASN A 333 13.81 -12.76 -1.56
CA ASN A 333 15.27 -12.79 -1.42
C ASN A 333 15.76 -13.61 -0.21
N ASN A 334 14.92 -13.81 0.80
CA ASN A 334 15.33 -14.40 2.09
C ASN A 334 14.66 -15.76 2.41
N ASN A 335 13.81 -16.28 1.53
CA ASN A 335 13.20 -17.60 1.65
C ASN A 335 12.42 -17.82 2.96
N PHE A 336 11.49 -16.92 3.28
CA PHE A 336 10.50 -17.11 4.35
C PHE A 336 9.08 -17.04 3.81
N LEU A 337 8.11 -17.47 4.60
CA LEU A 337 6.69 -17.31 4.33
C LEU A 337 6.23 -15.94 4.85
N LEU A 338 5.84 -15.05 3.94
CA LEU A 338 5.12 -13.83 4.29
C LEU A 338 3.62 -14.10 4.19
N VAL A 339 2.85 -13.77 5.21
CA VAL A 339 1.39 -13.81 5.17
C VAL A 339 0.85 -12.44 5.56
N THR A 340 0.16 -11.78 4.63
CA THR A 340 -0.46 -10.48 4.89
C THR A 340 -1.96 -10.63 5.05
N ILE A 341 -2.50 -10.02 6.12
CA ILE A 341 -3.90 -10.16 6.53
C ILE A 341 -4.72 -9.00 6.01
N GLU A 342 -5.81 -9.29 5.26
CA GLU A 342 -6.64 -8.27 4.61
C GLU A 342 -7.58 -7.56 5.58
N ASN A 343 -8.27 -8.31 6.43
CA ASN A 343 -9.29 -7.72 7.29
C ASN A 343 -8.93 -7.69 8.79
N HIS A 344 -7.66 -7.47 9.10
CA HIS A 344 -7.16 -7.43 10.47
C HIS A 344 -7.78 -6.32 11.34
N LEU A 345 -8.31 -5.27 10.72
CA LEU A 345 -8.95 -4.17 11.44
C LEU A 345 -10.30 -4.56 12.08
N ASN A 346 -10.90 -5.67 11.66
CA ASN A 346 -12.11 -6.22 12.27
C ASN A 346 -11.84 -7.48 13.07
N SER A 347 -10.60 -7.74 13.43
CA SER A 347 -10.19 -9.00 14.04
C SER A 347 -9.34 -8.73 15.28
N THR A 348 -9.54 -9.54 16.29
CA THR A 348 -8.76 -9.48 17.55
C THR A 348 -7.41 -10.15 17.40
N ALA A 349 -6.51 -9.91 18.34
CA ALA A 349 -5.23 -10.62 18.41
C ALA A 349 -5.46 -12.14 18.57
N THR A 350 -6.45 -12.56 19.33
CA THR A 350 -6.85 -13.97 19.52
C THR A 350 -7.19 -14.64 18.19
N GLU A 351 -8.01 -14.00 17.37
CA GLU A 351 -8.38 -14.52 16.04
C GLU A 351 -7.17 -14.64 15.10
N MET A 352 -6.18 -13.74 15.22
CA MET A 352 -4.93 -13.84 14.47
C MET A 352 -4.08 -15.04 14.92
N ILE A 353 -4.09 -15.39 16.21
CA ILE A 353 -3.43 -16.61 16.71
C ILE A 353 -4.09 -17.86 16.11
N GLU A 354 -5.42 -17.87 15.97
CA GLU A 354 -6.11 -18.97 15.28
C GLU A 354 -5.70 -19.05 13.79
N VAL A 355 -5.55 -17.91 13.10
CA VAL A 355 -5.01 -17.88 11.72
C VAL A 355 -3.61 -18.50 11.65
N ILE A 356 -2.72 -18.19 12.60
CA ILE A 356 -1.39 -18.82 12.67
C ILE A 356 -1.53 -20.34 12.81
N ASN A 357 -2.46 -20.83 13.63
CA ASN A 357 -2.68 -22.25 13.82
C ASN A 357 -3.22 -22.93 12.55
N GLU A 358 -4.08 -22.27 11.78
CA GLU A 358 -4.52 -22.75 10.47
C GLU A 358 -3.38 -22.78 9.45
N LEU A 359 -2.52 -21.74 9.43
CA LEU A 359 -1.34 -21.70 8.54
C LEU A 359 -0.36 -22.84 8.83
N LYS A 360 -0.14 -23.20 10.10
CA LYS A 360 0.70 -24.35 10.51
C LYS A 360 0.20 -25.69 9.98
N LYS A 361 -1.08 -25.84 9.67
CA LYS A 361 -1.65 -27.05 9.06
C LYS A 361 -1.34 -27.14 7.56
N ILE A 362 -1.07 -26.01 6.91
CA ILE A 362 -0.89 -25.90 5.47
C ILE A 362 0.61 -25.82 5.10
N TYR A 363 1.39 -25.10 5.93
CA TYR A 363 2.79 -24.77 5.64
C TYR A 363 3.71 -25.33 6.72
N ASN A 364 4.90 -25.79 6.31
CA ASN A 364 5.91 -26.30 7.25
C ASN A 364 6.66 -25.13 7.92
N ILE A 365 6.01 -24.49 8.90
CA ILE A 365 6.48 -23.31 9.60
C ILE A 365 7.45 -23.70 10.72
N ASP A 366 8.54 -22.92 10.88
CA ASP A 366 9.40 -22.97 12.06
C ASP A 366 8.71 -22.18 13.20
N GLU A 367 8.08 -22.91 14.11
CA GLU A 367 7.35 -22.32 15.23
C GLU A 367 8.22 -21.51 16.19
N THR A 368 9.54 -21.68 16.12
CA THR A 368 10.47 -20.84 16.90
C THR A 368 10.76 -19.50 16.24
N LYS A 369 10.32 -19.30 14.96
CA LYS A 369 10.58 -18.13 14.13
C LYS A 369 9.30 -17.55 13.55
N ILE A 370 8.41 -17.13 14.42
CA ILE A 370 7.20 -16.40 14.07
C ILE A 370 7.41 -14.92 14.37
N TYR A 371 7.19 -14.08 13.39
CA TYR A 371 7.41 -12.63 13.48
C TYR A 371 6.15 -11.88 13.08
N SER A 372 6.03 -10.62 13.55
CA SER A 372 4.96 -9.72 13.14
C SER A 372 5.51 -8.37 12.72
N THR A 373 4.91 -7.79 11.71
CA THR A 373 5.20 -6.42 11.25
C THR A 373 3.93 -5.78 10.72
N GLY A 374 3.87 -4.46 10.72
CA GLY A 374 2.74 -3.74 10.16
C GLY A 374 2.98 -2.25 10.12
N PHE A 375 2.22 -1.59 9.27
CA PHE A 375 2.30 -0.16 9.04
C PHE A 375 1.03 0.53 9.56
N SER A 376 1.18 1.69 10.22
CA SER A 376 0.04 2.47 10.72
C SER A 376 -0.87 1.62 11.61
N MET A 377 -2.15 1.48 11.31
CA MET A 377 -3.06 0.60 12.05
C MET A 377 -2.59 -0.87 12.09
N GLY A 378 -1.89 -1.33 11.05
CA GLY A 378 -1.23 -2.64 11.08
C GLY A 378 -0.06 -2.72 12.05
N GLY A 379 0.66 -1.63 12.23
CA GLY A 379 1.68 -1.50 13.27
C GLY A 379 1.06 -1.50 14.67
N CYS A 380 -0.11 -0.88 14.83
CA CYS A 380 -0.90 -0.99 16.06
C CYS A 380 -1.31 -2.45 16.33
N LYS A 381 -1.76 -3.19 15.32
CA LYS A 381 -2.04 -4.63 15.46
C LYS A 381 -0.79 -5.42 15.89
N THR A 382 0.38 -5.03 15.40
CA THR A 382 1.66 -5.63 15.84
C THR A 382 1.93 -5.37 17.33
N TRP A 383 1.57 -4.19 17.85
CA TRP A 383 1.66 -3.88 19.26
C TRP A 383 0.65 -4.66 20.12
N ASP A 384 -0.55 -4.98 19.60
CA ASP A 384 -1.51 -5.84 20.30
C ASP A 384 -0.85 -7.18 20.67
N PHE A 385 -0.07 -7.79 19.75
CA PHE A 385 0.63 -9.04 20.03
C PHE A 385 1.71 -8.92 21.10
N VAL A 386 2.42 -7.80 21.17
CA VAL A 386 3.40 -7.56 22.23
C VAL A 386 2.73 -7.50 23.59
N GLN A 387 1.51 -6.99 23.65
CA GLN A 387 0.74 -6.87 24.88
C GLN A 387 0.03 -8.15 25.27
N GLU A 388 -0.59 -8.86 24.31
CA GLU A 388 -1.53 -9.95 24.58
C GLU A 388 -0.94 -11.34 24.37
N TYR A 389 -0.01 -11.51 23.41
CA TYR A 389 0.56 -12.82 23.02
C TYR A 389 2.09 -12.77 22.86
N PRO A 390 2.82 -12.22 23.86
CA PRO A 390 4.27 -12.04 23.74
C PRO A 390 5.05 -13.35 23.55
N GLU A 391 4.51 -14.47 24.04
CA GLU A 391 5.16 -15.79 23.98
C GLU A 391 5.09 -16.43 22.58
N VAL A 392 4.31 -15.90 21.65
CA VAL A 392 4.16 -16.46 20.30
C VAL A 392 5.25 -15.92 19.38
N PHE A 393 5.64 -14.66 19.53
CA PHE A 393 6.49 -13.97 18.55
C PHE A 393 7.96 -13.95 19.00
N ALA A 394 8.87 -14.32 18.10
CA ALA A 394 10.30 -14.25 18.30
C ALA A 394 10.84 -12.82 18.22
N ALA A 395 10.26 -11.96 17.38
CA ALA A 395 10.52 -10.53 17.29
C ALA A 395 9.38 -9.85 16.52
N VAL A 396 9.29 -8.52 16.64
CA VAL A 396 8.28 -7.72 15.95
C VAL A 396 8.84 -6.41 15.38
N ALA A 397 8.18 -5.87 14.35
CA ALA A 397 8.56 -4.60 13.72
C ALA A 397 7.33 -3.71 13.43
N PRO A 398 6.77 -3.00 14.42
CA PRO A 398 5.75 -1.99 14.19
C PRO A 398 6.34 -0.77 13.51
N MET A 399 5.62 -0.22 12.50
CA MET A 399 6.09 0.91 11.69
C MET A 399 5.05 2.02 11.66
N ASP A 400 5.49 3.25 11.91
CA ASP A 400 4.66 4.46 11.91
C ASP A 400 3.34 4.28 12.69
N ALA A 401 3.43 3.70 13.89
CA ALA A 401 2.26 3.29 14.63
C ALA A 401 2.44 3.48 16.13
N THR A 402 1.56 4.25 16.74
CA THR A 402 1.52 4.40 18.19
C THR A 402 0.08 4.52 18.68
N PHE A 403 -0.18 4.04 19.90
CA PHE A 403 -1.42 4.21 20.64
C PHE A 403 -1.13 3.96 22.13
N ASP A 404 -2.08 4.24 23.00
CA ASP A 404 -1.87 4.15 24.44
C ASP A 404 -1.50 2.72 24.88
N VAL A 405 -0.53 2.62 25.78
CA VAL A 405 -0.15 1.35 26.40
C VAL A 405 -1.32 0.84 27.24
N GLY A 406 -1.66 -0.44 27.10
CA GLY A 406 -2.80 -1.05 27.76
C GLY A 406 -4.10 -1.00 26.96
N GLN A 407 -4.10 -0.32 25.82
CA GLN A 407 -5.21 -0.31 24.89
C GLN A 407 -4.88 -1.10 23.62
N ASN A 408 -5.91 -1.60 22.94
CA ASN A 408 -5.79 -2.16 21.61
C ASN A 408 -5.91 -1.07 20.53
N VAL A 409 -5.77 -1.46 19.27
CA VAL A 409 -5.85 -0.55 18.11
C VAL A 409 -7.14 0.30 18.04
N TYR A 410 -8.18 -0.08 18.74
CA TYR A 410 -9.47 0.63 18.80
C TYR A 410 -9.64 1.51 20.04
N GLY A 411 -8.59 1.66 20.86
CA GLY A 411 -8.64 2.43 22.11
C GLY A 411 -9.40 1.75 23.24
N GLN A 412 -9.61 0.44 23.15
CA GLN A 412 -10.25 -0.35 24.23
C GLN A 412 -9.17 -0.94 25.12
N GLU A 413 -9.44 -1.01 26.40
CA GLU A 413 -8.54 -1.65 27.37
C GLU A 413 -8.36 -3.15 27.06
N VAL A 414 -7.12 -3.61 27.11
CA VAL A 414 -6.78 -5.02 26.93
C VAL A 414 -7.31 -5.83 28.12
N VAL A 415 -8.18 -6.78 27.80
CA VAL A 415 -8.82 -7.62 28.83
C VAL A 415 -7.81 -8.61 29.40
N GLY A 416 -7.75 -8.71 30.73
CA GLY A 416 -6.83 -9.65 31.41
C GLY A 416 -5.45 -9.09 31.72
N GLY A 417 -5.20 -7.83 31.36
CA GLY A 417 -3.91 -7.14 31.56
C GLY A 417 -2.94 -7.33 30.40
N ILE A 418 -1.87 -6.55 30.40
CA ILE A 418 -0.85 -6.57 29.36
C ILE A 418 0.43 -7.26 29.82
N ASN A 419 1.25 -7.67 28.86
CA ASN A 419 2.60 -8.17 29.10
C ASN A 419 3.45 -7.16 29.90
N GLU A 420 4.02 -7.59 31.01
CA GLU A 420 4.89 -6.75 31.84
C GLU A 420 6.36 -7.17 31.86
N ASP A 421 6.68 -8.43 31.56
CA ASP A 421 8.00 -9.03 31.81
C ASP A 421 8.46 -10.07 30.78
N VAL A 422 7.60 -10.49 29.86
CA VAL A 422 8.01 -11.37 28.75
C VAL A 422 8.69 -10.55 27.67
N SER A 423 9.98 -10.77 27.48
CA SER A 423 10.74 -10.05 26.45
C SER A 423 10.29 -10.39 25.04
N VAL A 424 10.12 -9.34 24.24
CA VAL A 424 9.87 -9.41 22.79
C VAL A 424 10.81 -8.41 22.10
N PRO A 425 11.78 -8.87 21.30
CA PRO A 425 12.64 -7.97 20.52
C PRO A 425 11.83 -7.09 19.55
N ILE A 426 12.11 -5.79 19.55
CA ILE A 426 11.30 -4.78 18.85
C ILE A 426 12.17 -3.91 17.95
N PHE A 427 11.82 -3.83 16.68
CA PHE A 427 12.31 -2.82 15.74
C PHE A 427 11.18 -1.81 15.49
N TYR A 428 11.22 -0.66 16.15
CA TYR A 428 10.17 0.36 16.05
C TYR A 428 10.65 1.51 15.15
N ALA A 429 9.97 1.74 14.04
CA ALA A 429 10.38 2.72 13.05
C ALA A 429 9.30 3.78 12.79
N GLY A 430 9.75 4.99 12.42
CA GLY A 430 8.88 6.08 12.01
C GLY A 430 9.59 7.15 11.18
N GLY A 431 8.83 7.87 10.32
CA GLY A 431 9.33 9.00 9.53
C GLY A 431 9.50 10.28 10.37
N GLU A 432 10.42 11.16 10.05
CA GLU A 432 10.67 12.41 10.78
C GLU A 432 9.71 13.55 10.40
N ILE A 433 8.95 13.38 9.30
CA ILE A 433 7.98 14.36 8.81
C ILE A 433 6.64 13.65 8.64
N THR A 434 5.75 13.77 9.61
CA THR A 434 4.40 13.19 9.47
C THR A 434 3.39 14.29 9.15
N PRO A 435 2.48 14.07 8.16
CA PRO A 435 1.36 14.97 7.95
C PRO A 435 0.23 14.78 8.96
N LEU A 436 0.28 13.74 9.78
CA LEU A 436 -0.72 13.38 10.78
C LEU A 436 -0.16 13.68 12.17
N PRO A 437 -0.63 14.71 12.87
CA PRO A 437 -0.13 15.08 14.19
C PRO A 437 -0.26 13.98 15.25
N GLU A 438 -1.21 13.08 15.07
CA GLU A 438 -1.42 11.95 15.97
C GLU A 438 -0.50 10.73 15.69
N LEU A 439 0.24 10.75 14.59
CA LEU A 439 1.05 9.62 14.13
C LEU A 439 2.43 10.07 13.67
N PRO A 440 3.34 9.71 14.36
CA PRO A 440 3.70 9.40 15.75
C PRO A 440 4.50 10.53 16.34
N PHE A 441 5.02 10.75 17.34
CA PHE A 441 6.35 11.17 17.61
C PHE A 441 6.55 12.04 18.82
N GLN A 442 6.16 13.26 18.82
CA GLN A 442 6.27 14.18 19.93
C GLN A 442 4.96 14.15 20.73
N GLU A 443 4.53 12.96 21.10
CA GLU A 443 3.33 12.71 21.88
C GLU A 443 3.59 11.77 23.05
N GLN A 444 2.88 11.97 24.14
CA GLN A 444 3.08 11.21 25.36
C GLN A 444 2.88 9.71 25.14
N LYS A 445 1.87 9.29 24.38
CA LYS A 445 1.63 7.86 24.04
C LYS A 445 2.81 7.22 23.32
N CYS A 446 3.58 7.97 22.51
CA CYS A 446 4.79 7.46 21.87
C CYS A 446 5.90 7.25 22.91
N LEU A 447 6.12 8.22 23.80
CA LEU A 447 7.10 8.10 24.89
C LEU A 447 6.76 6.93 25.79
N ASP A 448 5.50 6.78 26.17
CA ASP A 448 5.05 5.67 27.02
C ASP A 448 5.25 4.31 26.33
N ARG A 449 5.03 4.24 25.01
CA ARG A 449 5.24 3.03 24.20
C ARG A 449 6.73 2.64 24.14
N MET A 450 7.62 3.62 23.98
CA MET A 450 9.06 3.38 24.02
C MET A 450 9.52 2.95 25.41
N ALA A 451 9.04 3.61 26.46
CA ALA A 451 9.32 3.23 27.85
C ALA A 451 8.85 1.79 28.13
N TYR A 452 7.66 1.44 27.65
CA TYR A 452 7.12 0.09 27.76
C TYR A 452 8.01 -0.94 27.04
N ALA A 453 8.44 -0.68 25.79
CA ALA A 453 9.32 -1.57 25.03
C ALA A 453 10.66 -1.79 25.74
N LEU A 454 11.27 -0.72 26.28
CA LEU A 454 12.52 -0.82 27.04
C LEU A 454 12.33 -1.60 28.35
N LYS A 455 11.20 -1.40 29.06
CA LYS A 455 10.88 -2.08 30.30
C LYS A 455 10.78 -3.61 30.09
N ILE A 456 9.92 -4.09 29.17
CA ILE A 456 9.71 -5.53 28.96
C ILE A 456 10.97 -6.24 28.47
N ASN A 457 11.84 -5.55 27.76
CA ASN A 457 13.11 -6.07 27.24
C ASN A 457 14.28 -5.85 28.19
N LYS A 458 14.01 -5.33 29.42
CA LYS A 458 15.02 -5.13 30.48
C LYS A 458 16.21 -4.29 30.01
N ALA A 459 15.92 -3.25 29.22
CA ALA A 459 16.96 -2.33 28.73
C ALA A 459 17.70 -1.66 29.89
N THR A 460 18.99 -1.41 29.69
CA THR A 460 19.82 -0.71 30.67
C THR A 460 19.64 0.81 30.63
N ALA A 461 19.16 1.33 29.50
CA ALA A 461 18.86 2.74 29.32
C ALA A 461 17.71 3.18 30.23
N LYS A 462 17.90 4.34 30.88
CA LYS A 462 16.81 5.02 31.59
C LYS A 462 16.09 5.93 30.64
N TYR A 463 14.79 5.71 30.50
CA TYR A 463 13.94 6.53 29.66
C TYR A 463 13.25 7.59 30.52
N ASP A 464 13.84 8.79 30.56
CA ASP A 464 13.36 9.96 31.32
C ASP A 464 13.06 11.16 30.41
N VAL A 465 12.78 10.86 29.14
CA VAL A 465 12.48 11.86 28.09
C VAL A 465 11.19 12.58 28.41
N LYS A 466 11.20 13.91 28.27
CA LYS A 466 10.04 14.76 28.49
C LYS A 466 9.63 15.43 27.20
N LEU A 467 8.33 15.43 26.95
CA LEU A 467 7.76 16.03 25.75
C LEU A 467 8.01 17.55 25.68
N GLU A 468 8.06 18.22 26.82
CA GLU A 468 8.34 19.67 26.92
C GLU A 468 9.73 20.05 26.39
N ASP A 469 10.68 19.08 26.35
CA ASP A 469 12.03 19.27 25.83
C ASP A 469 12.19 18.91 24.34
N ALA A 470 11.10 18.55 23.65
CA ALA A 470 11.13 18.02 22.29
C ALA A 470 11.88 18.90 21.27
N ALA A 471 11.82 20.22 21.43
CA ALA A 471 12.54 21.16 20.57
C ALA A 471 14.07 21.02 20.65
N ASN A 472 14.60 20.42 21.73
CA ASN A 472 16.02 20.24 21.99
C ASN A 472 16.50 18.80 21.73
N TRP A 473 15.60 17.89 21.35
CA TRP A 473 15.98 16.50 21.11
C TRP A 473 16.94 16.38 19.93
N LYS A 474 17.99 15.60 20.10
CA LYS A 474 18.90 15.25 18.99
C LYS A 474 18.21 14.36 17.97
N ASN A 475 17.54 13.34 18.43
CA ASN A 475 16.66 12.54 17.60
C ASN A 475 15.26 13.15 17.67
N LYS A 476 14.73 13.54 16.52
CA LYS A 476 13.44 14.27 16.43
C LYS A 476 12.24 13.47 16.91
N ILE A 477 12.36 12.14 16.94
CA ILE A 477 11.26 11.25 17.27
C ILE A 477 11.41 10.70 18.68
N TRP A 478 12.56 10.11 18.96
CA TRP A 478 12.74 9.27 20.14
C TRP A 478 13.23 10.03 21.37
N GLY A 479 13.84 11.19 21.17
CA GLY A 479 14.34 12.07 22.24
C GLY A 479 15.52 11.51 23.02
N ILE A 480 15.97 10.29 22.74
CA ILE A 480 17.05 9.59 23.43
C ILE A 480 17.98 8.94 22.40
N ASP A 481 19.28 9.02 22.65
CA ASP A 481 20.29 8.27 21.91
C ASP A 481 20.37 6.84 22.48
N GLY A 482 20.56 5.86 21.61
CA GLY A 482 20.82 4.46 22.02
C GLY A 482 22.23 4.26 22.57
N ASP A 483 22.50 3.06 23.07
CA ASP A 483 23.90 2.65 23.38
C ASP A 483 24.77 2.66 22.12
N PHE A 484 24.16 2.46 20.95
CA PHE A 484 24.81 2.57 19.63
C PHE A 484 23.85 3.24 18.65
N THR A 485 24.40 4.14 17.83
CA THR A 485 23.70 4.76 16.71
C THR A 485 24.28 4.27 15.39
N ILE A 486 23.43 3.75 14.51
CA ILE A 486 23.81 3.31 13.16
C ILE A 486 22.99 4.09 12.15
N LYS A 487 23.65 4.56 11.09
CA LYS A 487 22.99 5.26 9.99
C LYS A 487 23.24 4.54 8.68
N THR A 488 22.18 4.37 7.90
CA THR A 488 22.23 3.88 6.52
C THR A 488 21.48 4.85 5.61
N PHE A 489 21.75 4.79 4.32
CA PHE A 489 21.20 5.72 3.37
C PHE A 489 20.37 4.99 2.31
N ASP A 490 19.09 5.38 2.17
CA ASP A 490 18.21 4.93 1.10
C ASP A 490 18.39 5.79 -0.14
N ASN A 491 19.18 5.30 -1.09
CA ASN A 491 19.43 6.00 -2.36
C ASN A 491 18.16 6.20 -3.19
N SER A 492 17.18 5.31 -3.07
CA SER A 492 15.93 5.37 -3.84
C SER A 492 15.02 6.52 -3.41
N ARG A 493 15.21 7.00 -2.18
CA ARG A 493 14.38 8.03 -1.54
C ARG A 493 15.15 9.23 -1.05
N ASN A 494 16.47 9.25 -1.23
CA ASN A 494 17.36 10.28 -0.71
C ASN A 494 17.14 10.54 0.79
N ALA A 495 17.02 9.48 1.57
CA ALA A 495 16.68 9.54 2.99
C ALA A 495 17.68 8.77 3.85
N THR A 496 17.92 9.26 5.05
CA THR A 496 18.78 8.58 6.04
C THR A 496 17.91 7.84 7.05
N LEU A 497 18.14 6.54 7.20
CA LEU A 497 17.64 5.73 8.31
C LEU A 497 18.64 5.82 9.46
N THR A 498 18.21 6.39 10.59
CA THR A 498 18.99 6.44 11.84
C THR A 498 18.40 5.43 12.82
N MET A 499 19.19 4.49 13.27
CA MET A 499 18.79 3.42 14.20
C MET A 499 19.50 3.61 15.54
N GLU A 500 18.72 3.74 16.60
CA GLU A 500 19.17 3.80 17.99
C GLU A 500 18.99 2.42 18.63
N LEU A 501 20.11 1.77 18.98
CA LEU A 501 20.16 0.41 19.48
C LEU A 501 20.34 0.41 21.00
N PHE A 502 19.50 -0.31 21.73
CA PHE A 502 19.50 -0.34 23.19
C PHE A 502 19.85 -1.73 23.71
N LYS A 503 20.84 -1.77 24.58
CA LYS A 503 21.25 -2.99 25.29
C LYS A 503 20.31 -3.31 26.44
N ASN A 504 20.14 -4.60 26.68
CA ASN A 504 19.52 -5.11 27.89
C ASN A 504 20.58 -5.45 28.97
N ASN A 505 20.13 -5.93 30.11
CA ASN A 505 20.98 -6.31 31.23
C ASN A 505 21.86 -7.55 30.96
N GLU A 506 21.70 -8.23 29.83
CA GLU A 506 22.53 -9.35 29.36
C GLU A 506 23.52 -8.93 28.27
N ASP A 507 23.73 -7.62 28.03
CA ASP A 507 24.52 -7.04 26.94
C ASP A 507 24.07 -7.43 25.53
N LYS A 508 22.74 -7.74 25.36
CA LYS A 508 22.10 -8.05 24.09
C LYS A 508 21.27 -6.88 23.59
N ILE A 509 21.06 -6.77 22.26
CA ILE A 509 20.22 -5.74 21.66
C ILE A 509 18.82 -6.34 21.39
N TYR A 510 17.82 -5.87 22.14
CA TYR A 510 16.42 -6.26 21.97
C TYR A 510 15.52 -5.11 21.54
N ASN A 511 16.00 -3.87 21.54
CA ASN A 511 15.26 -2.73 21.06
C ASN A 511 16.09 -1.94 20.05
N ILE A 512 15.47 -1.62 18.91
CA ILE A 512 15.94 -0.64 17.95
C ILE A 512 14.81 0.35 17.73
N PHE A 513 15.11 1.66 17.93
CA PHE A 513 14.20 2.74 17.56
C PHE A 513 14.80 3.46 16.35
N ALA A 514 14.07 3.46 15.25
CA ALA A 514 14.56 3.93 13.96
C ALA A 514 13.77 5.15 13.47
N SER A 515 14.47 6.18 12.99
CA SER A 515 13.88 7.35 12.35
C SER A 515 14.35 7.50 10.92
N ILE A 516 13.47 7.94 10.04
CA ILE A 516 13.77 8.12 8.61
C ILE A 516 13.63 9.60 8.27
N SER A 517 14.73 10.24 7.84
CA SER A 517 14.71 11.63 7.39
C SER A 517 13.85 11.77 6.13
N ASP A 518 13.21 12.93 5.97
CA ASP A 518 12.38 13.26 4.80
C ASP A 518 11.29 12.22 4.47
N GLN A 519 10.85 11.47 5.48
CA GLN A 519 9.73 10.56 5.38
C GLN A 519 8.56 11.06 6.21
N GLY A 520 7.39 11.13 5.59
CA GLY A 520 6.12 11.30 6.27
C GLY A 520 5.57 9.97 6.76
N HIS A 521 4.24 9.84 6.80
CA HIS A 521 3.56 8.60 7.16
C HIS A 521 3.67 7.58 6.01
N ASP A 522 4.70 6.74 6.05
CA ASP A 522 5.08 5.82 4.97
C ASP A 522 5.82 4.59 5.53
N CYS A 523 5.89 3.52 4.73
CA CYS A 523 6.61 2.30 5.05
C CYS A 523 7.41 1.86 3.81
N ARG A 524 8.74 1.82 3.93
CA ARG A 524 9.65 1.65 2.78
C ARG A 524 10.47 0.39 2.86
N GLU A 525 10.79 -0.21 1.70
CA GLU A 525 11.56 -1.44 1.58
C GLU A 525 12.91 -1.37 2.32
N HIS A 526 13.63 -0.26 2.23
CA HIS A 526 14.91 -0.08 2.92
C HIS A 526 14.78 -0.29 4.44
N THR A 527 13.80 0.36 5.07
CA THR A 527 13.53 0.20 6.51
C THR A 527 13.05 -1.22 6.83
N CYS A 528 12.17 -1.79 6.01
CA CYS A 528 11.66 -3.15 6.18
C CYS A 528 12.76 -4.20 6.04
N GLN A 529 13.76 -3.98 5.17
CA GLN A 529 14.92 -4.86 5.03
C GLN A 529 15.76 -4.87 6.32
N HIS A 530 16.00 -3.71 6.94
CA HIS A 530 16.68 -3.65 8.25
C HIS A 530 15.85 -4.31 9.36
N ALA A 531 14.52 -4.11 9.35
CA ALA A 531 13.63 -4.79 10.28
C ALA A 531 13.70 -6.32 10.13
N TRP A 532 13.72 -6.84 8.90
CA TRP A 532 13.94 -8.26 8.65
C TRP A 532 15.32 -8.74 9.15
N HIS A 533 16.39 -8.02 8.84
CA HIS A 533 17.73 -8.36 9.31
C HIS A 533 17.81 -8.44 10.84
N PHE A 534 17.08 -7.55 11.54
CA PHE A 534 16.97 -7.59 12.98
C PHE A 534 16.13 -8.79 13.44
N MET A 535 14.89 -8.93 12.97
CA MET A 535 13.97 -9.96 13.44
C MET A 535 14.52 -11.38 13.24
N ASN A 536 15.17 -11.65 12.10
CA ASN A 536 15.69 -12.97 11.78
C ASN A 536 16.88 -13.42 12.66
N GLU A 537 17.42 -12.53 13.49
CA GLU A 537 18.46 -12.87 14.48
C GLU A 537 17.87 -13.52 15.74
N PHE A 538 16.55 -13.60 15.84
CA PHE A 538 15.88 -14.14 17.02
C PHE A 538 15.10 -15.41 16.73
N SER A 539 15.01 -16.24 17.76
CA SER A 539 14.06 -17.35 17.86
C SER A 539 13.48 -17.44 19.27
N ARG A 540 12.29 -17.98 19.39
CA ARG A 540 11.66 -18.24 20.69
C ARG A 540 11.61 -19.75 20.92
N VAL A 541 12.38 -20.22 21.89
CA VAL A 541 12.50 -21.65 22.23
C VAL A 541 12.10 -21.81 23.69
N ASP A 542 11.13 -22.68 23.97
CA ASP A 542 10.60 -22.93 25.32
C ASP A 542 10.27 -21.62 26.08
N GLY A 543 9.61 -20.68 25.39
CA GLY A 543 9.23 -19.38 25.93
C GLY A 543 10.35 -18.34 26.05
N LYS A 544 11.61 -18.70 25.75
CA LYS A 544 12.76 -17.82 25.89
C LYS A 544 13.24 -17.29 24.54
N ILE A 545 13.67 -16.03 24.50
CA ILE A 545 14.34 -15.45 23.33
C ILE A 545 15.79 -15.94 23.26
N ILE A 546 16.14 -16.48 22.12
CA ILE A 546 17.52 -16.85 21.73
C ILE A 546 17.97 -15.87 20.64
N GLY A 547 19.19 -15.34 20.75
CA GLY A 547 19.73 -14.36 19.81
C GLY A 547 19.94 -12.99 20.43
N GLY A 548 20.14 -11.98 19.59
CA GLY A 548 20.34 -10.59 20.03
C GLY A 548 21.77 -10.26 20.43
N GLU A 549 22.74 -11.10 20.07
CA GLU A 549 24.16 -10.82 20.31
C GLU A 549 24.54 -9.48 19.68
N LYS A 550 25.02 -8.57 20.51
CA LYS A 550 25.29 -7.16 20.21
C LYS A 550 26.09 -6.98 18.91
N ASP A 551 27.25 -7.65 18.81
CA ASP A 551 28.14 -7.47 17.67
C ASP A 551 27.53 -7.98 16.37
N LYS A 552 26.69 -9.01 16.44
CA LYS A 552 25.97 -9.57 15.31
C LYS A 552 24.87 -8.63 14.83
N ILE A 553 24.06 -8.10 15.76
CA ILE A 553 23.04 -7.10 15.44
C ILE A 553 23.68 -5.84 14.82
N ILE A 554 24.75 -5.30 15.43
CA ILE A 554 25.47 -4.13 14.91
C ILE A 554 25.97 -4.38 13.48
N ALA A 555 26.54 -5.56 13.21
CA ALA A 555 27.02 -5.91 11.88
C ALA A 555 25.88 -5.98 10.85
N LYS A 556 24.73 -6.57 11.24
CA LYS A 556 23.54 -6.67 10.39
C LYS A 556 22.90 -5.32 10.08
N MET A 557 22.87 -4.40 11.05
CA MET A 557 22.27 -3.07 10.84
C MET A 557 23.14 -2.15 9.95
N LYS A 558 24.37 -2.54 9.64
CA LYS A 558 25.26 -1.81 8.72
C LYS A 558 25.18 -2.30 7.26
N LEU A 559 24.44 -3.37 7.00
CA LEU A 559 24.22 -3.90 5.65
C LEU A 559 23.18 -3.08 4.91
#